data_6e124357438d716c637b55719522d1cc
#
_entry.id   6e124357438d716c637b55719522d1cc
#
_cell.length_a   1.000
_cell.length_b   1.000
_cell.length_c   1.000
_cell.angle_alpha   90.00
_cell.angle_beta   90.00
_cell.angle_gamma   90.00
#
_symmetry.space_group_name_H-M   'P 1'
#
loop_
_entity.id
_entity.type
_entity.pdbx_description
1 polymer ?
#
loop_
_entity_poly.entity_id
_entity_poly.type
_entity_poly.pdbx_seq_one_letter_code
_entity_poly.pdbx_strand_id
1 'polypeptide(L)'
;MFYLTVEIVETIHEEVLNSGELSGQAGDKSPSGALGRVENRLNYGLIEDVFDLAASYAMAIAQGHCFNDGNKRTAYRAMEVCLEGNGVSPKWDTETVG
;
A
#
# COMPACT_ATOMS: atom_id res chain seq x y z
N MET A 1 -8.11 14.22 -3.02
CA MET A 1 -6.98 13.27 -3.10
C MET A 1 -7.49 11.85 -2.95
N PHE A 2 -6.92 10.93 -3.70
CA PHE A 2 -7.32 9.53 -3.64
C PHE A 2 -6.63 8.83 -2.48
N TYR A 3 -7.41 8.15 -1.67
CA TYR A 3 -6.89 7.40 -0.51
C TYR A 3 -7.20 5.91 -0.68
N LEU A 4 -6.33 5.06 -0.14
CA LEU A 4 -6.57 3.62 -0.20
C LEU A 4 -7.59 3.21 0.85
N THR A 5 -8.36 2.18 0.51
CA THR A 5 -9.32 1.58 1.44
C THR A 5 -8.89 0.15 1.76
N VAL A 6 -9.49 -0.43 2.79
CA VAL A 6 -9.21 -1.82 3.15
C VAL A 6 -9.48 -2.74 1.97
N GLU A 7 -10.58 -2.52 1.27
CA GLU A 7 -10.94 -3.35 0.11
C GLU A 7 -9.90 -3.27 -0.99
N ILE A 8 -9.39 -2.07 -1.24
CA ILE A 8 -8.34 -1.89 -2.26
C ILE A 8 -7.08 -2.64 -1.85
N VAL A 9 -6.67 -2.53 -0.59
CA VAL A 9 -5.47 -3.21 -0.12
C VAL A 9 -5.62 -4.71 -0.19
N GLU A 10 -6.78 -5.22 0.16
CA GLU A 10 -7.05 -6.66 0.09
C GLU A 10 -7.03 -7.15 -1.35
N THR A 11 -7.59 -6.39 -2.27
CA THR A 11 -7.56 -6.73 -3.70
C THR A 11 -6.13 -6.75 -4.22
N ILE A 12 -5.33 -5.76 -3.84
CA ILE A 12 -3.92 -5.70 -4.23
C ILE A 12 -3.19 -6.94 -3.72
N HIS A 13 -3.45 -7.32 -2.48
CA HIS A 13 -2.79 -8.48 -1.88
C HIS A 13 -3.08 -9.75 -2.69
N GLU A 14 -4.34 -9.96 -3.07
CA GLU A 14 -4.68 -11.14 -3.86
C GLU A 14 -4.00 -11.12 -5.22
N GLU A 15 -3.83 -9.96 -5.81
CA GLU A 15 -3.19 -9.84 -7.12
C GLU A 15 -1.70 -10.13 -7.09
N VAL A 16 -1.03 -9.84 -5.99
CA VAL A 16 0.42 -9.98 -5.92
C VAL A 16 0.89 -11.31 -5.33
N LEU A 17 -0.03 -12.14 -4.86
CA LEU A 17 0.35 -13.43 -4.30
C LEU A 17 0.89 -14.35 -5.39
N ASN A 18 1.96 -15.06 -5.06
CA ASN A 18 2.49 -16.09 -5.93
C ASN A 18 1.77 -17.41 -5.67
N SER A 19 1.86 -18.30 -6.64
CA SER A 19 1.29 -19.63 -6.50
C SER A 19 1.87 -20.31 -5.26
N GLY A 20 1.00 -20.85 -4.44
CA GLY A 20 1.42 -21.55 -3.22
C GLY A 20 1.55 -20.68 -1.99
N GLU A 21 1.43 -19.38 -2.15
CA GLU A 21 1.47 -18.49 -0.98
C GLU A 21 0.09 -18.43 -0.32
N LEU A 22 0.10 -18.14 0.98
CA LEU A 22 -1.13 -18.11 1.74
C LEU A 22 -1.87 -16.80 1.57
N SER A 23 -3.13 -16.89 1.21
CA SER A 23 -3.99 -15.71 1.18
C SER A 23 -4.56 -15.49 2.58
N GLY A 24 -5.14 -14.33 2.80
CA GLY A 24 -5.79 -14.01 4.06
C GLY A 24 -4.90 -13.24 5.01
N GLN A 25 -5.51 -12.80 6.07
CA GLN A 25 -4.87 -11.94 7.06
C GLN A 25 -4.10 -12.75 8.08
N ALA A 26 -3.08 -12.12 8.65
CA ALA A 26 -2.24 -12.76 9.64
C ALA A 26 -2.82 -12.57 11.03
N GLY A 27 -3.33 -13.65 11.61
CA GLY A 27 -3.81 -13.62 12.99
C GLY A 27 -4.81 -12.50 13.24
N ASP A 28 -4.54 -11.69 14.26
CA ASP A 28 -5.41 -10.58 14.63
C ASP A 28 -5.03 -9.26 13.95
N LYS A 29 -4.06 -9.28 13.06
CA LYS A 29 -3.66 -8.07 12.34
C LYS A 29 -4.52 -7.89 11.11
N SER A 30 -4.66 -6.64 10.67
CA SER A 30 -5.50 -6.36 9.51
C SER A 30 -5.01 -5.13 8.78
N PRO A 31 -5.40 -4.99 7.51
CA PRO A 31 -5.09 -3.78 6.76
C PRO A 31 -5.67 -2.52 7.39
N SER A 32 -6.78 -2.65 8.11
CA SER A 32 -7.42 -1.49 8.71
C SER A 32 -6.51 -0.84 9.76
N GLY A 33 -5.74 -1.63 10.50
CA GLY A 33 -4.76 -1.07 11.44
C GLY A 33 -3.67 -0.28 10.75
N ALA A 34 -3.18 -0.80 9.61
CA ALA A 34 -2.17 -0.09 8.83
C ALA A 34 -2.73 1.21 8.27
N LEU A 35 -3.94 1.17 7.72
CA LEU A 35 -4.57 2.36 7.17
C LEU A 35 -4.87 3.39 8.26
N GLY A 36 -5.21 2.93 9.46
CA GLY A 36 -5.45 3.81 10.60
C GLY A 36 -4.19 4.61 10.97
N ARG A 37 -3.03 3.99 10.87
CA ARG A 37 -1.77 4.69 11.14
C ARG A 37 -1.53 5.80 10.12
N VAL A 38 -1.87 5.56 8.85
CA VAL A 38 -1.73 6.58 7.82
C VAL A 38 -2.72 7.72 8.07
N GLU A 39 -3.95 7.37 8.43
CA GLU A 39 -4.96 8.37 8.76
C GLU A 39 -4.51 9.27 9.90
N ASN A 40 -3.89 8.71 10.92
CA ASN A 40 -3.38 9.49 12.03
C ASN A 40 -2.30 10.47 11.56
N ARG A 41 -1.42 10.03 10.67
CA ARG A 41 -0.39 10.93 10.14
C ARG A 41 -1.02 12.07 9.34
N LEU A 42 -2.08 11.78 8.59
CA LEU A 42 -2.81 12.82 7.87
C LEU A 42 -3.44 13.82 8.84
N ASN A 43 -4.06 13.31 9.90
CA ASN A 43 -4.73 14.17 10.88
C ASN A 43 -3.76 15.06 11.63
N TYR A 44 -2.54 14.62 11.85
CA TYR A 44 -1.53 15.40 12.53
C TYR A 44 -0.70 16.27 11.58
N GLY A 45 -1.05 16.28 10.30
CA GLY A 45 -0.34 17.12 9.34
C GLY A 45 1.06 16.66 8.98
N LEU A 46 1.33 15.36 9.15
CA LEU A 46 2.66 14.82 8.89
C LEU A 46 2.87 14.39 7.45
N ILE A 47 1.81 14.39 6.65
CA ILE A 47 1.88 14.03 5.24
C ILE A 47 1.68 15.29 4.44
N GLU A 48 2.69 15.68 3.69
CA GLU A 48 2.70 16.95 2.97
C GLU A 48 2.27 16.84 1.52
N ASP A 49 2.52 15.71 0.89
CA ASP A 49 2.20 15.54 -0.51
C ASP A 49 1.87 14.08 -0.81
N VAL A 50 1.58 13.79 -2.07
CA VAL A 50 1.18 12.45 -2.47
C VAL A 50 2.32 11.44 -2.31
N PHE A 51 3.57 11.89 -2.42
CA PHE A 51 4.70 10.98 -2.25
C PHE A 51 4.83 10.56 -0.79
N ASP A 52 4.63 11.50 0.13
CA ASP A 52 4.58 11.17 1.55
C ASP A 52 3.44 10.22 1.87
N LEU A 53 2.30 10.43 1.24
CA LEU A 53 1.13 9.57 1.44
C LEU A 53 1.43 8.16 0.94
N ALA A 54 1.98 8.03 -0.25
CA ALA A 54 2.29 6.73 -0.83
C ALA A 54 3.33 5.99 0.01
N ALA A 55 4.37 6.70 0.45
CA ALA A 55 5.40 6.09 1.30
C ALA A 55 4.83 5.66 2.64
N SER A 56 3.91 6.43 3.20
CA SER A 56 3.28 6.08 4.47
C SER A 56 2.46 4.81 4.36
N TYR A 57 1.73 4.65 3.25
CA TYR A 57 1.00 3.42 3.01
C TYR A 57 1.95 2.22 2.89
N ALA A 58 3.03 2.38 2.12
CA ALA A 58 3.97 1.29 1.93
C ALA A 58 4.59 0.86 3.26
N MET A 59 5.03 1.82 4.05
CA MET A 59 5.64 1.51 5.35
C MET A 59 4.64 0.86 6.29
N ALA A 60 3.43 1.39 6.36
CA ALA A 60 2.42 0.87 7.27
C ALA A 60 2.04 -0.57 6.91
N ILE A 61 1.90 -0.86 5.63
CA ILE A 61 1.52 -2.20 5.18
C ILE A 61 2.68 -3.18 5.41
N ALA A 62 3.89 -2.78 5.05
CA ALA A 62 5.05 -3.66 5.22
C ALA A 62 5.32 -3.96 6.69
N GLN A 63 5.28 -2.94 7.53
CA GLN A 63 5.57 -3.10 8.95
C GLN A 63 4.42 -3.72 9.72
N GLY A 64 3.21 -3.57 9.21
CA GLY A 64 2.03 -4.11 9.87
C GLY A 64 1.89 -5.60 9.76
N HIS A 65 2.56 -6.22 8.80
CA HIS A 65 2.47 -7.66 8.55
C HIS A 65 1.01 -8.11 8.54
N CYS A 66 0.21 -7.39 7.75
CA CYS A 66 -1.25 -7.58 7.73
C CYS A 66 -1.68 -8.93 7.19
N PHE A 67 -0.83 -9.55 6.39
CA PHE A 67 -1.18 -10.78 5.69
C PHE A 67 -0.18 -11.88 6.02
N ASN A 68 -0.55 -13.11 5.73
CA ASN A 68 0.35 -14.25 5.95
C ASN A 68 1.56 -14.19 5.02
N ASP A 69 1.34 -13.86 3.77
CA ASP A 69 2.40 -13.76 2.77
C ASP A 69 2.18 -12.54 1.89
N GLY A 70 3.23 -12.10 1.24
CA GLY A 70 3.12 -11.04 0.23
C GLY A 70 3.04 -9.63 0.79
N ASN A 71 3.43 -9.41 2.04
CA ASN A 71 3.33 -8.08 2.65
C ASN A 71 4.17 -7.03 1.92
N LYS A 72 5.40 -7.35 1.57
CA LYS A 72 6.26 -6.39 0.88
C LYS A 72 5.75 -6.07 -0.52
N ARG A 73 5.30 -7.09 -1.24
CA ARG A 73 4.75 -6.88 -2.58
C ARG A 73 3.47 -6.06 -2.53
N THR A 74 2.63 -6.33 -1.53
CA THR A 74 1.41 -5.56 -1.33
C THR A 74 1.75 -4.10 -1.02
N ALA A 75 2.73 -3.87 -0.16
CA ALA A 75 3.16 -2.52 0.18
C ALA A 75 3.64 -1.75 -1.04
N TYR A 76 4.47 -2.38 -1.86
CA TYR A 76 5.01 -1.74 -3.04
C TYR A 76 3.89 -1.42 -4.05
N ARG A 77 3.00 -2.37 -4.29
CA ARG A 77 1.90 -2.14 -5.22
C ARG A 77 0.91 -1.11 -4.69
N ALA A 78 0.69 -1.09 -3.37
CA ALA A 78 -0.18 -0.09 -2.76
C ALA A 78 0.38 1.31 -2.98
N MET A 79 1.69 1.46 -2.87
CA MET A 79 2.36 2.72 -3.16
C MET A 79 2.10 3.16 -4.60
N GLU A 80 2.24 2.23 -5.55
CA GLU A 80 2.00 2.53 -6.95
C GLU A 80 0.54 2.93 -7.20
N VAL A 81 -0.40 2.19 -6.63
CA VAL A 81 -1.81 2.48 -6.80
C VAL A 81 -2.16 3.86 -6.24
N CYS A 82 -1.58 4.19 -5.09
CA CYS A 82 -1.79 5.51 -4.49
C CYS A 82 -1.30 6.61 -5.42
N LEU A 83 -0.13 6.45 -5.99
CA LEU A 83 0.42 7.44 -6.90
C LEU A 83 -0.43 7.55 -8.16
N GLU A 84 -0.78 6.43 -8.76
CA GLU A 84 -1.59 6.41 -9.97
C GLU A 84 -2.96 7.04 -9.73
N GLY A 85 -3.58 6.73 -8.60
CA GLY A 85 -4.89 7.28 -8.27
C GLY A 85 -4.88 8.78 -8.06
N ASN A 86 -3.70 9.34 -7.79
CA ASN A 86 -3.55 10.78 -7.60
C ASN A 86 -2.90 11.45 -8.83
N GLY A 87 -2.87 10.76 -9.95
CA GLY A 87 -2.40 11.34 -11.20
C GLY A 87 -0.90 11.35 -11.40
N VAL A 88 -0.17 10.63 -10.54
CA VAL A 88 1.28 10.52 -10.68
C VAL A 88 1.59 9.17 -11.30
N SER A 89 2.33 9.18 -12.40
CA SER A 89 2.73 7.91 -13.01
C SER A 89 3.97 7.38 -12.32
N PRO A 90 3.87 6.24 -11.67
CA PRO A 90 5.05 5.67 -11.01
C PRO A 90 5.92 4.90 -11.99
N LYS A 91 5.70 5.01 -13.30
CA LYS A 91 6.42 4.34 -14.23
C LYS A 91 7.76 4.76 -14.16
N TRP A 92 8.62 3.88 -13.95
CA TRP A 92 10.00 4.13 -13.91
C TRP A 92 10.47 4.14 -15.29
N ASP A 93 9.87 4.51 -16.10
CA ASP A 93 10.04 4.78 -17.27
C ASP A 93 11.07 4.15 -18.06
N THR A 94 10.79 2.92 -18.29
CA THR A 94 11.59 2.17 -19.17
C THR A 94 11.58 2.73 -20.55
N GLU A 95 10.57 3.50 -20.87
CA GLU A 95 10.58 4.08 -22.15
C GLU A 95 11.59 5.15 -22.21
N THR A 96 11.72 5.93 -21.19
CA THR A 96 12.70 6.98 -21.14
C THR A 96 14.06 6.43 -20.99
N VAL A 97 14.14 5.41 -20.18
CA VAL A 97 15.40 4.78 -19.97
C VAL A 97 15.75 4.00 -21.18
N GLY A 98 14.79 3.40 -21.71
CA GLY A 98 15.00 2.59 -22.88
C GLY A 98 15.28 3.43 -24.04
#